data_c336b464e7f2bb590cb1969574ec6163
#
_entry.id   c336b464e7f2bb590cb1969574ec6163
#
_cell.length_a   1.000
_cell.length_b   1.000
_cell.length_c   1.000
_cell.angle_alpha   90.00
_cell.angle_beta   90.00
_cell.angle_gamma   90.00
#
_symmetry.space_group_name_H-M   'P 1'
#
loop_
_entity.id
_entity.type
_entity.pdbx_description
1 polymer ?
#
loop_
_entity_poly.entity_id
_entity_poly.type
_entity_poly.pdbx_seq_one_letter_code
_entity_poly.pdbx_strand_id
1 'polypeptide(L)'
;MSANVLVVHGGGPTAVINASLYGVVEEAKSSGSIGRVYGAIGGSEGILKENFLDLMQYPEEKLSLLLQTPATAIGSSRYALKQEDYNAMAGIFRKYGIRYVLLNGGNGTMDTCGRIFEACRGEDIYVVGIPKTIDNDIAITDHTPGYGSAARFIAASTAEV
;
A
#
# COMPACT_ATOMS: atom_id res chain seq x y z
N MET A 1 -5.73 6.73 23.18
CA MET A 1 -5.09 7.48 22.07
C MET A 1 -5.57 6.84 20.77
N SER A 2 -5.93 7.64 19.77
CA SER A 2 -6.30 7.12 18.44
C SER A 2 -5.06 6.49 17.78
N ALA A 3 -5.26 5.35 17.12
CA ALA A 3 -4.20 4.66 16.39
C ALA A 3 -3.93 5.32 15.03
N ASN A 4 -2.70 5.30 14.56
CA ASN A 4 -2.36 5.78 13.22
C ASN A 4 -2.20 4.60 12.24
N VAL A 5 -2.48 4.88 10.98
CA VAL A 5 -2.31 3.96 9.84
C VAL A 5 -1.13 4.43 9.00
N LEU A 6 -0.33 3.51 8.51
CA LEU A 6 0.68 3.74 7.47
C LEU A 6 0.34 2.91 6.23
N VAL A 7 0.24 3.56 5.08
CA VAL A 7 0.11 2.88 3.79
C VAL A 7 1.43 2.94 3.04
N VAL A 8 1.85 1.79 2.54
CA VAL A 8 3.12 1.62 1.82
C VAL A 8 2.84 1.01 0.45
N HIS A 9 3.24 1.68 -0.61
CA HIS A 9 3.16 1.13 -1.96
C HIS A 9 4.43 0.38 -2.33
N GLY A 10 4.27 -0.77 -2.99
CA GLY A 10 5.39 -1.57 -3.47
C GLY A 10 5.13 -2.16 -4.86
N GLY A 11 6.20 -2.62 -5.50
CA GLY A 11 6.13 -3.23 -6.82
C GLY A 11 5.83 -2.24 -7.96
N GLY A 12 5.33 -2.77 -9.07
CA GLY A 12 4.98 -1.99 -10.26
C GLY A 12 3.78 -1.08 -10.04
N PRO A 13 3.89 0.21 -10.39
CA PRO A 13 2.81 1.19 -10.18
C PRO A 13 1.66 0.96 -11.16
N THR A 14 0.42 1.05 -10.64
CA THR A 14 -0.82 0.96 -11.43
C THR A 14 -1.90 1.84 -10.79
N ALA A 15 -2.94 2.20 -11.57
CA ALA A 15 -4.03 3.04 -11.06
C ALA A 15 -4.78 2.41 -9.87
N VAL A 16 -4.90 1.07 -9.82
CA VAL A 16 -5.60 0.38 -8.72
C VAL A 16 -4.94 0.59 -7.35
N ILE A 17 -3.62 0.81 -7.31
CA ILE A 17 -2.91 1.03 -6.05
C ILE A 17 -3.32 2.35 -5.39
N ASN A 18 -3.62 3.37 -6.20
CA ASN A 18 -4.13 4.65 -5.73
C ASN A 18 -5.60 4.55 -5.28
N ALA A 19 -6.41 3.76 -5.98
CA ALA A 19 -7.80 3.51 -5.58
C ALA A 19 -7.87 2.79 -4.22
N SER A 20 -6.97 1.83 -3.98
CA SER A 20 -6.82 1.18 -2.67
C SER A 20 -6.41 2.18 -1.58
N LEU A 21 -5.47 3.08 -1.89
CA LEU A 21 -5.05 4.15 -0.98
C LEU A 21 -6.23 5.07 -0.62
N TYR A 22 -7.01 5.47 -1.62
CA TYR A 22 -8.23 6.26 -1.41
C TYR A 22 -9.21 5.56 -0.46
N GLY A 23 -9.50 4.27 -0.72
CA GLY A 23 -10.38 3.48 0.13
C GLY A 23 -9.92 3.38 1.58
N VAL A 24 -8.60 3.26 1.81
CA VAL A 24 -8.04 3.27 3.17
C VAL A 24 -8.29 4.60 3.88
N VAL A 25 -8.09 5.72 3.17
CA VAL A 25 -8.31 7.06 3.76
C VAL A 25 -9.77 7.28 4.09
N GLU A 26 -10.68 6.90 3.19
CA GLU A 26 -12.13 7.05 3.39
C GLU A 26 -12.64 6.21 4.56
N GLU A 27 -12.22 4.95 4.65
CA GLU A 27 -12.59 4.09 5.77
C GLU A 27 -12.02 4.64 7.10
N ALA A 28 -10.78 5.11 7.10
CA ALA A 28 -10.18 5.70 8.29
C ALA A 28 -10.92 6.95 8.78
N LYS A 29 -11.39 7.80 7.86
CA LYS A 29 -12.20 8.98 8.19
C LYS A 29 -13.55 8.56 8.78
N SER A 30 -14.20 7.55 8.20
CA SER A 30 -15.53 7.10 8.62
C SER A 30 -15.51 6.37 9.97
N SER A 31 -14.45 5.64 10.28
CA SER A 31 -14.36 4.82 11.50
C SER A 31 -14.28 5.65 12.79
N GLY A 32 -13.78 6.89 12.73
CA GLY A 32 -13.58 7.77 13.88
C GLY A 32 -12.56 7.29 14.93
N SER A 33 -11.98 6.10 14.72
CA SER A 33 -11.00 5.47 15.64
C SER A 33 -9.55 5.73 15.22
N ILE A 34 -9.33 6.16 13.99
CA ILE A 34 -8.02 6.43 13.41
C ILE A 34 -7.68 7.92 13.56
N GLY A 35 -6.48 8.20 14.06
CA GLY A 35 -5.99 9.57 14.24
C GLY A 35 -5.43 10.15 12.95
N ARG A 36 -4.54 9.40 12.29
CA ARG A 36 -3.88 9.81 11.05
C ARG A 36 -3.71 8.65 10.09
N VAL A 37 -3.73 8.95 8.79
CA VAL A 37 -3.33 8.03 7.73
C VAL A 37 -2.09 8.60 7.05
N TYR A 38 -0.98 7.94 7.24
CA TYR A 38 0.28 8.29 6.60
C TYR A 38 0.48 7.50 5.31
N GLY A 39 0.95 8.16 4.25
CA GLY A 39 1.51 7.52 3.07
C GLY A 39 3.03 7.54 3.14
N ALA A 40 3.71 6.40 3.03
CA ALA A 40 5.16 6.33 2.95
C ALA A 40 5.62 6.77 1.55
N ILE A 41 6.22 7.96 1.45
CA ILE A 41 6.71 8.49 0.17
C ILE A 41 7.97 7.73 -0.25
N GLY A 42 7.89 7.03 -1.38
CA GLY A 42 8.96 6.17 -1.88
C GLY A 42 8.95 4.76 -1.29
N GLY A 43 7.76 4.25 -0.89
CA GLY A 43 7.57 2.86 -0.48
C GLY A 43 8.33 2.49 0.80
N SER A 44 8.91 1.29 0.83
CA SER A 44 9.61 0.78 2.01
C SER A 44 10.85 1.59 2.41
N GLU A 45 11.56 2.19 1.45
CA GLU A 45 12.66 3.10 1.72
C GLU A 45 12.16 4.38 2.40
N GLY A 46 10.96 4.84 2.05
CA GLY A 46 10.28 5.97 2.69
C GLY A 46 10.02 5.74 4.18
N ILE A 47 9.79 4.48 4.60
CA ILE A 47 9.67 4.15 6.03
C ILE A 47 10.98 4.43 6.75
N LEU A 48 12.09 3.93 6.22
CA LEU A 48 13.43 4.09 6.82
C LEU A 48 13.88 5.55 6.88
N LYS A 49 13.44 6.35 5.91
CA LYS A 49 13.72 7.79 5.86
C LYS A 49 12.71 8.62 6.65
N GLU A 50 11.71 7.98 7.25
CA GLU A 50 10.60 8.65 7.95
C GLU A 50 9.89 9.71 7.08
N ASN A 51 9.83 9.45 5.77
CA ASN A 51 9.23 10.36 4.79
C ASN A 51 7.73 10.06 4.65
N PHE A 52 6.94 10.62 5.56
CA PHE A 52 5.52 10.36 5.68
C PHE A 52 4.68 11.57 5.29
N LEU A 53 3.67 11.33 4.46
CA LEU A 53 2.65 12.30 4.07
C LEU A 53 1.37 12.02 4.84
N ASP A 54 0.90 12.99 5.62
CA ASP A 54 -0.39 12.88 6.31
C ASP A 54 -1.54 13.13 5.31
N LEU A 55 -2.24 12.06 4.95
CA LEU A 55 -3.31 12.08 3.96
C LEU A 55 -4.63 12.65 4.52
N MET A 56 -4.80 12.66 5.84
CA MET A 56 -6.00 13.23 6.48
C MET A 56 -6.08 14.75 6.37
N GLN A 57 -4.98 15.41 6.02
CA GLN A 57 -4.93 16.87 5.84
C GLN A 57 -5.49 17.34 4.49
N TYR A 58 -5.74 16.42 3.56
CA TYR A 58 -6.23 16.79 2.24
C TYR A 58 -7.76 16.80 2.18
N PRO A 59 -8.35 17.81 1.50
CA PRO A 59 -9.77 17.86 1.27
C PRO A 59 -10.20 16.75 0.30
N GLU A 60 -11.48 16.41 0.34
CA GLU A 60 -12.06 15.31 -0.44
C GLU A 60 -11.86 15.50 -1.96
N GLU A 61 -12.00 16.72 -2.46
CA GLU A 61 -11.81 17.03 -3.88
C GLU A 61 -10.40 16.66 -4.36
N LYS A 62 -9.41 16.72 -3.46
CA LYS A 62 -8.03 16.37 -3.78
C LYS A 62 -7.77 14.87 -3.63
N LEU A 63 -8.36 14.25 -2.63
CA LEU A 63 -8.24 12.81 -2.41
C LEU A 63 -8.94 12.00 -3.50
N SER A 64 -10.11 12.44 -3.97
CA SER A 64 -10.85 11.77 -5.04
C SER A 64 -10.08 11.70 -6.37
N LEU A 65 -9.11 12.60 -6.60
CA LEU A 65 -8.21 12.52 -7.75
C LEU A 65 -7.37 11.23 -7.77
N LEU A 66 -7.15 10.58 -6.62
CA LEU A 66 -6.48 9.28 -6.54
C LEU A 66 -7.17 8.22 -7.40
N LEU A 67 -8.50 8.29 -7.55
CA LEU A 67 -9.28 7.35 -8.37
C LEU A 67 -9.00 7.49 -9.87
N GLN A 68 -8.42 8.61 -10.29
CA GLN A 68 -8.11 8.93 -11.69
C GLN A 68 -6.61 9.11 -11.94
N THR A 69 -5.78 8.96 -10.89
CA THR A 69 -4.34 9.15 -10.99
C THR A 69 -3.66 7.86 -11.45
N PRO A 70 -2.95 7.87 -12.59
CA PRO A 70 -2.16 6.72 -13.03
C PRO A 70 -0.91 6.52 -12.15
N ALA A 71 -0.29 5.37 -12.26
CA ALA A 71 0.91 4.99 -11.52
C ALA A 71 0.71 4.96 -10.00
N THR A 72 1.61 5.52 -9.20
CA THR A 72 1.51 5.60 -7.74
C THR A 72 1.66 7.03 -7.24
N ALA A 73 0.69 7.50 -6.47
CA ALA A 73 0.69 8.87 -5.95
C ALA A 73 1.74 9.10 -4.86
N ILE A 74 2.11 8.06 -4.11
CA ILE A 74 3.10 8.14 -3.02
C ILE A 74 4.44 7.47 -3.37
N GLY A 75 4.59 6.99 -4.60
CA GLY A 75 5.82 6.33 -5.05
C GLY A 75 5.99 4.92 -4.49
N SER A 76 6.98 4.21 -5.02
CA SER A 76 7.43 2.90 -4.55
C SER A 76 8.95 2.86 -4.53
N SER A 77 9.56 1.81 -3.96
CA SER A 77 11.00 1.64 -3.88
C SER A 77 11.45 0.34 -4.53
N ARG A 78 12.68 0.35 -5.04
CA ARG A 78 13.43 -0.86 -5.41
C ARG A 78 14.59 -1.14 -4.44
N TYR A 79 14.61 -0.43 -3.31
CA TYR A 79 15.60 -0.66 -2.27
C TYR A 79 15.47 -2.10 -1.72
N ALA A 80 16.58 -2.83 -1.73
CA ALA A 80 16.64 -4.18 -1.19
C ALA A 80 16.79 -4.12 0.33
N LEU A 81 15.69 -4.31 1.05
CA LEU A 81 15.66 -4.31 2.51
C LEU A 81 16.51 -5.44 3.10
N LYS A 82 17.30 -5.11 4.12
CA LYS A 82 18.08 -6.04 4.92
C LYS A 82 17.36 -6.35 6.23
N GLN A 83 17.82 -7.36 6.98
CA GLN A 83 17.22 -7.73 8.26
C GLN A 83 17.24 -6.58 9.28
N GLU A 84 18.30 -5.78 9.25
CA GLU A 84 18.45 -4.60 10.12
C GLU A 84 17.38 -3.54 9.85
N ASP A 85 17.02 -3.36 8.57
CA ASP A 85 15.99 -2.42 8.16
C ASP A 85 14.61 -2.81 8.71
N TYR A 86 14.26 -4.10 8.64
CA TYR A 86 13.00 -4.60 9.20
C TYR A 86 12.93 -4.37 10.71
N ASN A 87 14.03 -4.63 11.42
CA ASN A 87 14.11 -4.43 12.86
C ASN A 87 13.97 -2.94 13.23
N ALA A 88 14.54 -2.04 12.43
CA ALA A 88 14.43 -0.60 12.64
C ALA A 88 12.98 -0.09 12.46
N MET A 89 12.21 -0.68 11.53
CA MET A 89 10.85 -0.26 11.23
C MET A 89 9.92 -0.32 12.44
N ALA A 90 10.00 -1.33 13.28
CA ALA A 90 9.19 -1.44 14.50
C ALA A 90 9.38 -0.23 15.43
N GLY A 91 10.62 0.24 15.58
CA GLY A 91 10.94 1.46 16.35
C GLY A 91 10.32 2.72 15.72
N ILE A 92 10.37 2.83 14.39
CA ILE A 92 9.77 3.95 13.65
C ILE A 92 8.24 3.94 13.83
N PHE A 93 7.60 2.79 13.70
CA PHE A 93 6.15 2.68 13.89
C PHE A 93 5.72 3.12 15.28
N ARG A 94 6.43 2.72 16.34
CA ARG A 94 6.17 3.19 17.70
C ARG A 94 6.32 4.70 17.83
N LYS A 95 7.38 5.27 17.27
CA LYS A 95 7.66 6.71 17.30
C LYS A 95 6.51 7.55 16.73
N TYR A 96 5.87 7.06 15.66
CA TYR A 96 4.76 7.74 14.99
C TYR A 96 3.37 7.30 15.46
N GLY A 97 3.28 6.42 16.47
CA GLY A 97 2.01 5.87 16.94
C GLY A 97 1.28 5.07 15.86
N ILE A 98 2.02 4.51 14.90
CA ILE A 98 1.50 3.66 13.83
C ILE A 98 1.18 2.29 14.42
N ARG A 99 -0.09 1.93 14.37
CA ARG A 99 -0.60 0.65 14.84
C ARG A 99 -1.02 -0.27 13.69
N TYR A 100 -1.38 0.32 12.55
CA TYR A 100 -1.76 -0.43 11.36
C TYR A 100 -0.83 -0.09 10.21
N VAL A 101 -0.18 -1.11 9.64
CA VAL A 101 0.72 -0.99 8.49
C VAL A 101 0.12 -1.76 7.33
N LEU A 102 -0.27 -1.05 6.27
CA LEU A 102 -0.92 -1.61 5.10
C LEU A 102 0.06 -1.58 3.92
N LEU A 103 0.51 -2.75 3.47
CA LEU A 103 1.40 -2.86 2.32
C LEU A 103 0.59 -3.22 1.06
N ASN A 104 0.56 -2.30 0.12
CA ASN A 104 -0.19 -2.46 -1.13
C ASN A 104 0.76 -2.71 -2.30
N GLY A 105 0.65 -3.88 -2.95
CA GLY A 105 1.49 -4.23 -4.08
C GLY A 105 1.45 -5.69 -4.48
N GLY A 106 2.41 -6.11 -5.31
CA GLY A 106 2.51 -7.46 -5.84
C GLY A 106 3.17 -8.47 -4.90
N ASN A 107 3.55 -9.63 -5.42
CA ASN A 107 4.08 -10.76 -4.65
C ASN A 107 5.28 -10.38 -3.77
N GLY A 108 6.26 -9.63 -4.30
CA GLY A 108 7.40 -9.16 -3.51
C GLY A 108 7.01 -8.21 -2.37
N THR A 109 5.93 -7.44 -2.56
CA THR A 109 5.40 -6.58 -1.48
C THR A 109 4.73 -7.43 -0.40
N MET A 110 4.07 -8.52 -0.77
CA MET A 110 3.48 -9.47 0.19
C MET A 110 4.57 -10.20 1.00
N ASP A 111 5.71 -10.56 0.39
CA ASP A 111 6.87 -11.08 1.12
C ASP A 111 7.42 -10.05 2.12
N THR A 112 7.58 -8.80 1.68
CA THR A 112 7.97 -7.69 2.58
C THR A 112 6.98 -7.51 3.73
N CYS A 113 5.68 -7.62 3.45
CA CYS A 113 4.62 -7.58 4.46
C CYS A 113 4.83 -8.65 5.54
N GLY A 114 5.08 -9.89 5.13
CA GLY A 114 5.37 -11.01 6.03
C GLY A 114 6.60 -10.76 6.90
N ARG A 115 7.68 -10.22 6.32
CA ARG A 115 8.92 -9.90 7.06
C ARG A 115 8.72 -8.77 8.06
N ILE A 116 7.97 -7.73 7.72
CA ILE A 116 7.61 -6.65 8.66
C ILE A 116 6.74 -7.22 9.79
N PHE A 117 5.77 -8.07 9.48
CA PHE A 117 4.94 -8.74 10.48
C PHE A 117 5.81 -9.52 11.48
N GLU A 118 6.78 -10.32 11.01
CA GLU A 118 7.70 -11.05 11.89
C GLU A 118 8.56 -10.11 12.75
N ALA A 119 9.05 -9.00 12.17
CA ALA A 119 9.85 -8.02 12.91
C ALA A 119 9.03 -7.27 13.98
N CYS A 120 7.72 -7.16 13.79
CA CYS A 120 6.78 -6.54 14.74
C CYS A 120 6.13 -7.56 15.69
N ARG A 121 6.56 -8.83 15.68
CA ARG A 121 5.95 -9.88 16.51
C ARG A 121 6.05 -9.52 17.99
N GLY A 122 4.92 -9.54 18.70
CA GLY A 122 4.81 -9.16 20.11
C GLY A 122 4.60 -7.66 20.37
N GLU A 123 4.58 -6.84 19.32
CA GLU A 123 4.20 -5.43 19.38
C GLU A 123 2.69 -5.27 19.12
N ASP A 124 2.10 -4.18 19.58
CA ASP A 124 0.71 -3.82 19.24
C ASP A 124 0.65 -3.14 17.87
N ILE A 125 1.21 -3.82 16.86
CA ILE A 125 1.29 -3.39 15.46
C ILE A 125 0.71 -4.47 14.57
N TYR A 126 -0.29 -4.12 13.79
CA TYR A 126 -0.98 -5.01 12.85
C TYR A 126 -0.51 -4.73 11.44
N VAL A 127 0.05 -5.75 10.79
CA VAL A 127 0.58 -5.64 9.42
C VAL A 127 -0.35 -6.39 8.48
N VAL A 128 -0.87 -5.72 7.45
CA VAL A 128 -1.86 -6.27 6.53
C VAL A 128 -1.43 -6.03 5.09
N GLY A 129 -1.47 -7.07 4.27
CA GLY A 129 -1.24 -6.97 2.84
C GLY A 129 -2.51 -6.59 2.07
N ILE A 130 -2.37 -5.68 1.11
CA ILE A 130 -3.39 -5.39 0.08
C ILE A 130 -2.80 -5.88 -1.24
N PRO A 131 -3.07 -7.12 -1.66
CA PRO A 131 -2.44 -7.70 -2.84
C PRO A 131 -2.95 -7.04 -4.11
N LYS A 132 -2.04 -6.88 -5.08
CA LYS A 132 -2.29 -6.32 -6.39
C LYS A 132 -1.61 -7.18 -7.47
N THR A 133 -2.38 -7.62 -8.45
CA THR A 133 -1.88 -8.32 -9.64
C THR A 133 -2.78 -8.08 -10.84
N ILE A 134 -2.22 -8.11 -12.05
CA ILE A 134 -2.95 -8.18 -13.31
C ILE A 134 -3.06 -9.63 -13.81
N ASP A 135 -2.29 -10.55 -13.21
CA ASP A 135 -2.14 -11.93 -13.69
C ASP A 135 -3.26 -12.86 -13.21
N ASN A 136 -4.16 -12.35 -12.36
CA ASN A 136 -5.25 -13.10 -11.73
C ASN A 136 -4.77 -14.31 -10.92
N ASP A 137 -3.64 -14.16 -10.23
CA ASP A 137 -2.92 -15.22 -9.52
C ASP A 137 -3.05 -15.17 -7.99
N ILE A 138 -4.07 -14.43 -7.48
CA ILE A 138 -4.36 -14.38 -6.06
C ILE A 138 -5.24 -15.58 -5.67
N ALA A 139 -4.75 -16.39 -4.74
CA ALA A 139 -5.52 -17.53 -4.22
C ALA A 139 -6.86 -17.10 -3.63
N ILE A 140 -7.91 -17.89 -3.85
CA ILE A 140 -9.28 -17.66 -3.35
C ILE A 140 -9.95 -16.41 -3.95
N THR A 141 -9.34 -15.81 -4.97
CA THR A 141 -9.91 -14.65 -5.69
C THR A 141 -10.30 -15.06 -7.10
N ASP A 142 -11.56 -14.84 -7.47
CA ASP A 142 -12.07 -15.22 -8.80
C ASP A 142 -11.56 -14.29 -9.89
N HIS A 143 -11.51 -12.99 -9.59
CA HIS A 143 -11.19 -11.96 -10.58
C HIS A 143 -10.45 -10.78 -9.95
N THR A 144 -9.25 -10.52 -10.44
CA THR A 144 -8.45 -9.36 -10.02
C THR A 144 -8.76 -8.13 -10.89
N PRO A 145 -8.77 -6.91 -10.31
CA PRO A 145 -9.04 -5.69 -11.06
C PRO A 145 -8.11 -5.50 -12.26
N GLY A 146 -8.70 -5.30 -13.44
CA GLY A 146 -7.97 -5.05 -14.68
C GLY A 146 -7.64 -6.31 -15.50
N TYR A 147 -7.71 -7.52 -14.95
CA TYR A 147 -7.38 -8.77 -15.65
C TYR A 147 -8.22 -8.95 -16.93
N GLY A 148 -9.53 -8.87 -16.86
CA GLY A 148 -10.41 -9.05 -18.01
C GLY A 148 -10.19 -8.01 -19.10
N SER A 149 -9.90 -6.76 -18.74
CA SER A 149 -9.57 -5.69 -19.71
C SER A 149 -8.23 -5.95 -20.40
N ALA A 150 -7.22 -6.40 -19.66
CA ALA A 150 -5.92 -6.77 -20.21
C ALA A 150 -6.04 -7.96 -21.18
N ALA A 151 -6.75 -9.01 -20.80
CA ALA A 151 -6.99 -10.19 -21.63
C ALA A 151 -7.71 -9.81 -22.93
N ARG A 152 -8.75 -8.98 -22.85
CA ARG A 152 -9.47 -8.48 -24.03
C ARG A 152 -8.57 -7.65 -24.95
N PHE A 153 -7.77 -6.75 -24.39
CA PHE A 153 -6.85 -5.92 -25.16
C PHE A 153 -5.84 -6.76 -25.92
N ILE A 154 -5.22 -7.73 -25.25
CA ILE A 154 -4.24 -8.65 -25.88
C ILE A 154 -4.90 -9.45 -26.99
N ALA A 155 -6.06 -10.06 -26.72
CA ALA A 155 -6.78 -10.85 -27.72
C ALA A 155 -7.15 -10.03 -28.96
N ALA A 156 -7.68 -8.83 -28.78
CA ALA A 156 -8.04 -7.93 -29.88
C ALA A 156 -6.79 -7.51 -30.69
N SER A 157 -5.74 -7.06 -30.03
CA SER A 157 -4.49 -6.65 -30.70
C SER A 157 -3.82 -7.79 -31.46
N THR A 158 -3.85 -9.01 -30.91
CA THR A 158 -3.30 -10.19 -31.59
C THR A 158 -4.10 -10.57 -32.83
N ALA A 159 -5.41 -10.33 -32.85
CA ALA A 159 -6.24 -10.63 -33.99
C ALA A 159 -6.09 -9.58 -35.13
N GLU A 160 -5.57 -8.40 -34.83
CA GLU A 160 -5.36 -7.30 -35.79
C GLU A 160 -3.98 -7.38 -36.50
N VAL A 161 -3.05 -8.21 -36.03
CA VAL A 161 -1.70 -8.41 -36.57
C VAL A 161 -1.63 -9.69 -37.40
#